data_fe32e072dc726345aef04f30a8d795ae
#
_entry.id   fe32e072dc726345aef04f30a8d795ae
#
_cell.length_a   1.000
_cell.length_b   1.000
_cell.length_c   1.000
_cell.angle_alpha   90.00
_cell.angle_beta   90.00
_cell.angle_gamma   90.00
#
_symmetry.space_group_name_H-M   'P 1'
#
loop_
_entity.id
_entity.type
_entity.pdbx_description
1 polymer ?
#
loop_
_entity_poly.entity_id
_entity_poly.type
_entity_poly.pdbx_seq_one_letter_code
_entity_poly.pdbx_strand_id
1 'polypeptide(L)'
;MAVFTHITKEDLKDFLKNYSFNNLDFIKGINEGIQNTNYKVGIDSNDYILTIYENITDTNDINFFLELMIHLSSNNIKCPTPVKNLENKSIGRIKSKSSALLTFLEGKSISSIEESHTYEIGKALAEMHLNVTNFKLEKKNDLSYNGWSDLIELNQKKLNFLEENLYNKLKKELNRIRDLWPKDLPSGIIHADLFPDNVLFLNNKVSGLIDFYFSCNDFFAYDLSICINAWCFNKENKFSKEIFRSLLKGYQELKPLTDSELENLPVLCSGSALRFLLTRVDNWNSSNEVDIVNYQDPKEFLSRLKFHEQINNIEDYGL
;
A
#
# COMPACT_ATOMS: atom_id res chain seq x y z
N MET A 1 2.05 3.11 -18.87
CA MET A 1 1.07 4.22 -19.00
C MET A 1 0.03 4.04 -17.92
N ALA A 2 -0.05 4.95 -16.97
CA ALA A 2 -1.00 4.84 -15.85
C ALA A 2 -2.28 5.68 -16.03
N VAL A 3 -2.56 6.18 -17.23
CA VAL A 3 -3.84 6.83 -17.55
C VAL A 3 -4.65 5.87 -18.41
N PHE A 4 -5.55 5.10 -17.77
CA PHE A 4 -6.44 4.17 -18.47
C PHE A 4 -7.69 4.88 -19.00
N THR A 5 -8.27 5.79 -18.21
CA THR A 5 -9.42 6.61 -18.62
C THR A 5 -8.97 8.01 -18.99
N HIS A 6 -8.95 8.29 -20.30
CA HIS A 6 -8.66 9.64 -20.79
C HIS A 6 -9.88 10.54 -20.62
N ILE A 7 -9.68 11.72 -20.01
CA ILE A 7 -10.69 12.74 -19.84
C ILE A 7 -10.26 14.06 -20.51
N THR A 8 -11.23 14.81 -20.99
CA THR A 8 -11.04 16.16 -21.55
C THR A 8 -11.20 17.23 -20.48
N LYS A 9 -10.86 18.48 -20.82
CA LYS A 9 -11.16 19.63 -19.95
C LYS A 9 -12.68 19.80 -19.73
N GLU A 10 -13.49 19.48 -20.73
CA GLU A 10 -14.95 19.53 -20.67
C GLU A 10 -15.51 18.48 -19.71
N ASP A 11 -15.04 17.24 -19.78
CA ASP A 11 -15.41 16.17 -18.83
C ASP A 11 -15.12 16.60 -17.37
N LEU A 12 -13.95 17.22 -17.14
CA LEU A 12 -13.59 17.70 -15.82
C LEU A 12 -14.42 18.90 -15.38
N LYS A 13 -14.68 19.87 -16.28
CA LYS A 13 -15.57 21.00 -15.96
C LYS A 13 -16.97 20.54 -15.58
N ASP A 14 -17.51 19.54 -16.28
CA ASP A 14 -18.82 18.98 -15.95
C ASP A 14 -18.82 18.30 -14.59
N PHE A 15 -17.76 17.57 -14.24
CA PHE A 15 -17.58 17.00 -12.91
C PHE A 15 -17.52 18.08 -11.82
N LEU A 16 -16.77 19.17 -12.07
CA LEU A 16 -16.57 20.26 -11.12
C LEU A 16 -17.81 21.14 -10.90
N LYS A 17 -18.84 21.09 -11.77
CA LYS A 17 -20.14 21.76 -11.52
C LYS A 17 -20.81 21.32 -10.22
N ASN A 18 -20.45 20.13 -9.73
CA ASN A 18 -20.96 19.62 -8.45
C ASN A 18 -20.15 20.14 -7.24
N TYR A 19 -19.16 20.99 -7.42
CA TYR A 19 -18.31 21.54 -6.37
C TYR A 19 -18.37 23.07 -6.35
N SER A 20 -17.96 23.68 -5.25
CA SER A 20 -17.88 25.17 -5.11
C SER A 20 -16.55 25.69 -5.65
N PHE A 21 -16.26 25.46 -6.95
CA PHE A 21 -15.07 25.97 -7.62
C PHE A 21 -15.44 26.92 -8.76
N ASN A 22 -14.55 27.88 -9.04
CA ASN A 22 -14.78 28.89 -10.07
C ASN A 22 -14.00 28.60 -11.35
N ASN A 23 -12.69 28.29 -11.23
CA ASN A 23 -11.78 28.19 -12.36
C ASN A 23 -11.04 26.87 -12.38
N LEU A 24 -11.00 26.26 -13.56
CA LEU A 24 -10.10 25.16 -13.85
C LEU A 24 -8.85 25.71 -14.55
N ASP A 25 -7.71 25.67 -13.88
CA ASP A 25 -6.45 26.22 -14.36
C ASP A 25 -5.76 25.24 -15.34
N PHE A 26 -5.55 23.98 -14.91
CA PHE A 26 -4.95 22.96 -15.75
C PHE A 26 -5.42 21.54 -15.37
N ILE A 27 -5.14 20.60 -16.29
CA ILE A 27 -5.26 19.15 -16.09
C ILE A 27 -4.01 18.48 -16.65
N LYS A 28 -3.40 17.58 -15.87
CA LYS A 28 -2.20 16.81 -16.26
C LYS A 28 -2.32 15.37 -15.77
N GLY A 29 -2.27 14.40 -16.67
CA GLY A 29 -2.24 12.98 -16.31
C GLY A 29 -0.99 12.63 -15.52
N ILE A 30 -1.14 11.77 -14.52
CA ILE A 30 -0.06 11.17 -13.74
C ILE A 30 0.21 9.78 -14.32
N ASN A 31 1.44 9.56 -14.78
CA ASN A 31 1.83 8.30 -15.43
C ASN A 31 2.30 7.23 -14.43
N GLU A 32 2.32 7.56 -13.15
CA GLU A 32 2.70 6.70 -12.05
C GLU A 32 1.45 6.02 -11.46
N GLY A 33 1.59 4.80 -10.96
CA GLY A 33 0.50 3.98 -10.45
C GLY A 33 -0.02 2.96 -11.47
N ILE A 34 -0.58 1.84 -10.99
CA ILE A 34 -1.00 0.70 -11.81
C ILE A 34 -2.48 0.33 -11.68
N GLN A 35 -3.20 0.94 -10.75
CA GLN A 35 -4.57 0.52 -10.41
C GLN A 35 -5.64 1.53 -10.78
N ASN A 36 -5.39 2.81 -10.58
CA ASN A 36 -6.35 3.89 -10.80
C ASN A 36 -5.77 4.90 -11.78
N THR A 37 -6.66 5.62 -12.49
CA THR A 37 -6.25 6.77 -13.29
C THR A 37 -6.20 8.01 -12.40
N ASN A 38 -5.04 8.66 -12.35
CA ASN A 38 -4.84 9.87 -11.57
C ASN A 38 -4.50 11.05 -12.48
N TYR A 39 -5.09 12.22 -12.16
CA TYR A 39 -4.77 13.50 -12.77
C TYR A 39 -4.40 14.50 -11.69
N LYS A 40 -3.30 15.22 -11.87
CA LYS A 40 -3.06 16.46 -11.16
C LYS A 40 -3.89 17.57 -11.82
N VAL A 41 -4.68 18.26 -11.03
CA VAL A 41 -5.58 19.33 -11.52
C VAL A 41 -5.37 20.59 -10.71
N GLY A 42 -5.24 21.74 -11.41
CA GLY A 42 -5.21 23.06 -10.79
C GLY A 42 -6.61 23.66 -10.78
N ILE A 43 -7.09 24.07 -9.62
CA ILE A 43 -8.43 24.65 -9.45
C ILE A 43 -8.33 25.82 -8.47
N ASP A 44 -8.77 27.02 -8.89
CA ASP A 44 -8.72 28.25 -8.08
C ASP A 44 -7.34 28.48 -7.45
N SER A 45 -6.27 28.29 -8.24
CA SER A 45 -4.85 28.41 -7.84
C SER A 45 -4.36 27.39 -6.81
N ASN A 46 -5.12 26.34 -6.56
CA ASN A 46 -4.71 25.22 -5.69
C ASN A 46 -4.59 23.93 -6.49
N ASP A 47 -3.67 23.08 -6.07
CA ASP A 47 -3.45 21.76 -6.67
C ASP A 47 -4.32 20.69 -5.98
N TYR A 48 -4.87 19.79 -6.80
CA TYR A 48 -5.65 18.63 -6.36
C TYR A 48 -5.25 17.38 -7.15
N ILE A 49 -5.65 16.21 -6.65
CA ILE A 49 -5.59 14.94 -7.36
C ILE A 49 -7.02 14.48 -7.65
N LEU A 50 -7.33 14.30 -8.94
CA LEU A 50 -8.54 13.59 -9.35
C LEU A 50 -8.18 12.13 -9.56
N THR A 51 -8.78 11.24 -8.74
CA THR A 51 -8.67 9.78 -8.89
C THR A 51 -9.92 9.23 -9.54
N ILE A 52 -9.75 8.45 -10.61
CA ILE A 52 -10.81 7.68 -11.28
C ILE A 52 -10.56 6.21 -10.96
N TYR A 53 -11.52 5.57 -10.28
CA TYR A 53 -11.41 4.18 -9.86
C TYR A 53 -11.69 3.26 -11.06
N GLU A 54 -10.68 2.48 -11.46
CA GLU A 54 -10.76 1.64 -12.65
C GLU A 54 -11.32 0.26 -12.32
N ASN A 55 -10.82 -0.35 -11.26
CA ASN A 55 -11.10 -1.74 -10.89
C ASN A 55 -11.95 -1.88 -9.62
N ILE A 56 -12.03 -0.85 -8.78
CA ILE A 56 -12.86 -0.86 -7.58
C ILE A 56 -14.29 -0.51 -8.00
N THR A 57 -15.14 -1.52 -8.11
CA THR A 57 -16.53 -1.37 -8.56
C THR A 57 -17.52 -1.23 -7.41
N ASP A 58 -17.18 -1.75 -6.22
CA ASP A 58 -18.00 -1.57 -5.02
C ASP A 58 -17.80 -0.17 -4.44
N THR A 59 -18.88 0.61 -4.45
CA THR A 59 -18.89 1.96 -3.87
C THR A 59 -18.72 1.95 -2.35
N ASN A 60 -19.03 0.85 -1.66
CA ASN A 60 -18.79 0.73 -0.22
C ASN A 60 -17.29 0.69 0.08
N ASP A 61 -16.51 -0.01 -0.74
CA ASP A 61 -15.05 -0.04 -0.62
C ASP A 61 -14.44 1.34 -0.85
N ILE A 62 -14.89 2.04 -1.91
CA ILE A 62 -14.43 3.41 -2.17
C ILE A 62 -14.79 4.33 -0.99
N ASN A 63 -16.01 4.21 -0.46
CA ASN A 63 -16.44 4.99 0.68
C ASN A 63 -15.59 4.71 1.92
N PHE A 64 -15.26 3.44 2.19
CA PHE A 64 -14.38 3.07 3.28
C PHE A 64 -13.02 3.79 3.18
N PHE A 65 -12.38 3.78 2.02
CA PHE A 65 -11.07 4.42 1.83
C PHE A 65 -11.14 5.95 1.97
N LEU A 66 -12.19 6.56 1.41
CA LEU A 66 -12.36 8.02 1.50
C LEU A 66 -12.66 8.46 2.94
N GLU A 67 -13.53 7.77 3.66
CA GLU A 67 -13.83 8.05 5.07
C GLU A 67 -12.61 7.79 5.97
N LEU A 68 -11.79 6.77 5.67
CA LEU A 68 -10.52 6.55 6.36
C LEU A 68 -9.57 7.73 6.20
N MET A 69 -9.38 8.24 4.97
CA MET A 69 -8.54 9.41 4.72
C MET A 69 -9.07 10.66 5.42
N ILE A 70 -10.40 10.88 5.45
CA ILE A 70 -11.02 11.97 6.22
C ILE A 70 -10.74 11.81 7.71
N HIS A 71 -10.92 10.60 8.25
CA HIS A 71 -10.65 10.32 9.66
C HIS A 71 -9.19 10.57 10.03
N LEU A 72 -8.25 10.05 9.25
CA LEU A 72 -6.81 10.20 9.47
C LEU A 72 -6.38 11.67 9.39
N SER A 73 -6.82 12.40 8.35
CA SER A 73 -6.48 13.82 8.19
C SER A 73 -7.07 14.69 9.31
N SER A 74 -8.26 14.37 9.80
CA SER A 74 -8.87 15.07 10.95
C SER A 74 -8.13 14.83 12.27
N ASN A 75 -7.33 13.76 12.34
CA ASN A 75 -6.43 13.44 13.46
C ASN A 75 -4.97 13.84 13.17
N ASN A 76 -4.74 14.78 12.25
CA ASN A 76 -3.44 15.34 11.86
C ASN A 76 -2.46 14.35 11.20
N ILE A 77 -2.93 13.19 10.76
CA ILE A 77 -2.13 12.31 9.90
C ILE A 77 -2.06 12.93 8.50
N LYS A 78 -0.86 13.08 8.00
CA LYS A 78 -0.61 13.67 6.67
C LYS A 78 -0.99 12.66 5.59
N CYS A 79 -2.20 12.78 5.07
CA CYS A 79 -2.73 12.00 3.96
C CYS A 79 -3.63 12.86 3.07
N PRO A 80 -3.91 12.45 1.81
CA PRO A 80 -4.85 13.17 0.97
C PRO A 80 -6.23 13.24 1.62
N THR A 81 -6.86 14.42 1.57
CA THR A 81 -8.21 14.60 2.12
C THR A 81 -9.22 14.69 0.98
N PRO A 82 -10.26 13.84 0.96
CA PRO A 82 -11.33 13.93 0.00
C PRO A 82 -12.07 15.26 0.07
N VAL A 83 -12.24 15.91 -1.07
CA VAL A 83 -13.03 17.15 -1.20
C VAL A 83 -14.50 16.78 -1.37
N LYS A 84 -15.35 17.28 -0.50
CA LYS A 84 -16.80 17.04 -0.58
C LYS A 84 -17.44 17.97 -1.62
N ASN A 85 -18.37 17.42 -2.38
CA ASN A 85 -19.16 18.17 -3.34
C ASN A 85 -20.30 18.96 -2.65
N LEU A 86 -21.11 19.69 -3.41
CA LEU A 86 -22.26 20.48 -2.91
C LEU A 86 -23.33 19.65 -2.20
N GLU A 87 -23.39 18.35 -2.46
CA GLU A 87 -24.26 17.41 -1.75
C GLU A 87 -23.59 16.75 -0.53
N ASN A 88 -22.42 17.25 -0.12
CA ASN A 88 -21.61 16.70 0.99
C ASN A 88 -21.12 15.26 0.76
N LYS A 89 -20.97 14.84 -0.51
CA LYS A 89 -20.45 13.53 -0.92
C LYS A 89 -19.00 13.64 -1.38
N SER A 90 -18.17 12.66 -1.02
CA SER A 90 -16.77 12.55 -1.45
C SER A 90 -16.63 11.81 -2.79
N ILE A 91 -17.63 10.99 -3.16
CA ILE A 91 -17.66 10.24 -4.42
C ILE A 91 -18.48 11.01 -5.46
N GLY A 92 -17.89 11.21 -6.63
CA GLY A 92 -18.55 11.68 -7.84
C GLY A 92 -18.43 10.68 -8.98
N ARG A 93 -18.80 11.07 -10.20
CA ARG A 93 -18.68 10.23 -11.39
C ARG A 93 -18.12 11.00 -12.57
N ILE A 94 -17.18 10.39 -13.28
CA ILE A 94 -16.64 10.85 -14.55
C ILE A 94 -16.66 9.69 -15.56
N LYS A 95 -17.20 9.89 -16.75
CA LYS A 95 -17.36 8.82 -17.76
C LYS A 95 -17.93 7.51 -17.19
N SER A 96 -18.97 7.64 -16.36
CA SER A 96 -19.65 6.53 -15.68
C SER A 96 -18.83 5.80 -14.60
N LYS A 97 -17.56 6.17 -14.37
CA LYS A 97 -16.71 5.61 -13.33
C LYS A 97 -16.79 6.42 -12.05
N SER A 98 -16.70 5.74 -10.92
CA SER A 98 -16.57 6.39 -9.61
C SER A 98 -15.27 7.19 -9.57
N SER A 99 -15.32 8.38 -8.99
CA SER A 99 -14.17 9.30 -8.95
C SER A 99 -14.20 10.12 -7.68
N ALA A 100 -13.04 10.55 -7.21
CA ALA A 100 -12.91 11.44 -6.08
C ALA A 100 -11.88 12.53 -6.36
N LEU A 101 -12.15 13.73 -5.85
CA LEU A 101 -11.19 14.81 -5.82
C LEU A 101 -10.52 14.84 -4.46
N LEU A 102 -9.20 14.81 -4.42
CA LEU A 102 -8.37 14.73 -3.21
C LEU A 102 -7.46 15.96 -3.14
N THR A 103 -7.13 16.41 -1.94
CA THR A 103 -6.11 17.43 -1.76
C THR A 103 -4.75 16.94 -2.24
N PHE A 104 -3.96 17.82 -2.82
CA PHE A 104 -2.59 17.56 -3.23
C PHE A 104 -1.67 17.64 -1.99
N LEU A 105 -0.71 16.72 -1.89
CA LEU A 105 0.33 16.75 -0.87
C LEU A 105 1.67 17.10 -1.50
N GLU A 106 2.39 18.01 -0.87
CA GLU A 106 3.75 18.35 -1.27
C GLU A 106 4.73 17.27 -0.83
N GLY A 107 5.71 17.01 -1.68
CA GLY A 107 6.76 16.04 -1.42
C GLY A 107 7.03 15.14 -2.63
N LYS A 108 7.97 14.23 -2.45
CA LYS A 108 8.34 13.24 -3.47
C LYS A 108 8.66 11.91 -2.80
N SER A 109 8.40 10.81 -3.49
CA SER A 109 8.94 9.51 -3.12
C SER A 109 10.47 9.52 -3.21
N ILE A 110 11.13 8.69 -2.42
CA ILE A 110 12.59 8.59 -2.39
C ILE A 110 13.07 7.43 -3.25
N SER A 111 14.21 7.61 -3.90
CA SER A 111 14.84 6.58 -4.74
C SER A 111 16.00 5.84 -4.04
N SER A 112 16.49 6.37 -2.94
CA SER A 112 17.53 5.79 -2.09
C SER A 112 17.07 5.78 -0.65
N ILE A 113 17.02 4.60 -0.06
CA ILE A 113 16.57 4.41 1.32
C ILE A 113 17.77 4.59 2.26
N GLU A 114 17.58 5.40 3.30
CA GLU A 114 18.54 5.65 4.37
C GLU A 114 17.89 5.37 5.74
N GLU A 115 18.69 5.19 6.79
CA GLU A 115 18.20 4.97 8.16
C GLU A 115 17.27 6.09 8.64
N SER A 116 17.59 7.35 8.31
CA SER A 116 16.75 8.50 8.66
C SER A 116 15.35 8.41 8.05
N HIS A 117 15.23 7.90 6.83
CA HIS A 117 13.94 7.71 6.16
C HIS A 117 13.12 6.63 6.84
N THR A 118 13.73 5.48 7.15
CA THR A 118 12.98 4.36 7.76
C THR A 118 12.60 4.64 9.22
N TYR A 119 13.38 5.42 9.94
CA TYR A 119 12.95 5.94 11.24
C TYR A 119 11.66 6.78 11.12
N GLU A 120 11.60 7.71 10.17
CA GLU A 120 10.42 8.53 9.92
C GLU A 120 9.21 7.69 9.47
N ILE A 121 9.44 6.65 8.65
CA ILE A 121 8.39 5.69 8.26
C ILE A 121 7.85 4.94 9.46
N GLY A 122 8.72 4.42 10.31
CA GLY A 122 8.30 3.74 11.54
C GLY A 122 7.41 4.62 12.39
N LYS A 123 7.78 5.89 12.59
CA LYS A 123 6.95 6.87 13.32
C LYS A 123 5.61 7.11 12.64
N ALA A 124 5.61 7.40 11.35
CA ALA A 124 4.39 7.70 10.60
C ALA A 124 3.40 6.52 10.61
N LEU A 125 3.90 5.28 10.49
CA LEU A 125 3.08 4.08 10.60
C LEU A 125 2.51 3.91 12.02
N ALA A 126 3.31 4.12 13.06
CA ALA A 126 2.85 4.06 14.45
C ALA A 126 1.79 5.15 14.74
N GLU A 127 2.01 6.38 14.27
CA GLU A 127 1.03 7.47 14.36
C GLU A 127 -0.29 7.09 13.70
N MET A 128 -0.24 6.52 12.49
CA MET A 128 -1.45 6.04 11.80
C MET A 128 -2.16 4.97 12.64
N HIS A 129 -1.45 3.94 13.12
CA HIS A 129 -2.03 2.85 13.91
C HIS A 129 -2.64 3.32 15.24
N LEU A 130 -2.09 4.36 15.86
CA LEU A 130 -2.67 4.95 17.08
C LEU A 130 -3.96 5.72 16.79
N ASN A 131 -4.08 6.30 15.62
CA ASN A 131 -5.19 7.18 15.26
C ASN A 131 -6.36 6.45 14.56
N VAL A 132 -6.27 5.16 14.26
CA VAL A 132 -7.39 4.39 13.68
C VAL A 132 -8.31 3.74 14.71
N THR A 133 -7.99 3.77 15.99
CA THR A 133 -8.73 3.07 17.05
C THR A 133 -10.20 3.49 17.16
N ASN A 134 -10.52 4.73 16.81
CA ASN A 134 -11.88 5.26 16.83
C ASN A 134 -12.59 5.24 15.47
N PHE A 135 -11.96 4.74 14.43
CA PHE A 135 -12.58 4.57 13.12
C PHE A 135 -13.64 3.46 13.19
N LYS A 136 -14.82 3.67 12.59
CA LYS A 136 -15.98 2.81 12.80
C LYS A 136 -16.28 1.85 11.66
N LEU A 137 -15.77 2.16 10.46
CA LEU A 137 -15.99 1.27 9.32
C LEU A 137 -14.96 0.15 9.35
N GLU A 138 -15.36 -1.01 8.87
CA GLU A 138 -14.51 -2.19 8.79
C GLU A 138 -14.43 -2.67 7.35
N LYS A 139 -13.26 -3.19 6.98
CA LYS A 139 -13.03 -3.86 5.71
C LYS A 139 -12.14 -5.08 5.95
N LYS A 140 -12.64 -6.24 5.56
CA LYS A 140 -11.87 -7.49 5.66
C LYS A 140 -10.63 -7.43 4.76
N ASN A 141 -9.54 -8.05 5.20
CA ASN A 141 -8.39 -8.27 4.35
C ASN A 141 -8.64 -9.43 3.38
N ASP A 142 -8.91 -9.10 2.11
CA ASP A 142 -9.12 -10.10 1.05
C ASP A 142 -7.81 -10.77 0.62
N LEU A 143 -6.66 -10.09 0.85
CA LEU A 143 -5.32 -10.60 0.60
C LEU A 143 -4.70 -11.24 1.87
N SER A 144 -5.50 -12.00 2.61
CA SER A 144 -5.08 -12.86 3.73
C SER A 144 -4.88 -14.30 3.27
N TYR A 145 -4.72 -15.23 4.22
CA TYR A 145 -4.46 -16.65 3.95
C TYR A 145 -5.37 -17.27 2.86
N ASN A 146 -6.69 -17.02 2.90
CA ASN A 146 -7.60 -17.57 1.90
C ASN A 146 -7.32 -17.00 0.51
N GLY A 147 -7.13 -15.69 0.40
CA GLY A 147 -6.77 -15.05 -0.86
C GLY A 147 -5.43 -15.53 -1.42
N TRP A 148 -4.44 -15.82 -0.53
CA TRP A 148 -3.16 -16.38 -0.98
C TRP A 148 -3.32 -17.80 -1.53
N SER A 149 -4.15 -18.64 -0.90
CA SER A 149 -4.47 -19.98 -1.39
C SER A 149 -5.08 -19.93 -2.80
N ASP A 150 -6.07 -19.06 -2.99
CA ASP A 150 -6.74 -18.88 -4.28
C ASP A 150 -5.76 -18.41 -5.35
N LEU A 151 -4.89 -17.44 -5.04
CA LEU A 151 -3.85 -16.95 -5.95
C LEU A 151 -2.82 -18.02 -6.34
N ILE A 152 -2.44 -18.90 -5.41
CA ILE A 152 -1.55 -20.03 -5.71
C ILE A 152 -2.20 -20.97 -6.71
N GLU A 153 -3.46 -21.36 -6.47
CA GLU A 153 -4.19 -22.26 -7.37
C GLU A 153 -4.40 -21.64 -8.76
N LEU A 154 -4.80 -20.37 -8.80
CA LEU A 154 -5.04 -19.65 -10.06
C LEU A 154 -3.77 -19.53 -10.92
N ASN A 155 -2.62 -19.35 -10.28
CA ASN A 155 -1.36 -19.03 -10.96
C ASN A 155 -0.38 -20.21 -11.07
N GLN A 156 -0.82 -21.46 -10.92
CA GLN A 156 0.05 -22.64 -10.95
C GLN A 156 1.05 -22.66 -12.11
N LYS A 157 0.59 -22.34 -13.34
CA LYS A 157 1.46 -22.32 -14.54
C LYS A 157 2.51 -21.22 -14.48
N LYS A 158 2.12 -20.01 -14.07
CA LYS A 158 3.03 -18.87 -13.94
C LYS A 158 4.07 -19.12 -12.85
N LEU A 159 3.67 -19.70 -11.71
CA LEU A 159 4.57 -20.06 -10.62
C LEU A 159 5.63 -21.06 -11.08
N ASN A 160 5.24 -22.14 -11.74
CA ASN A 160 6.18 -23.15 -12.23
C ASN A 160 7.04 -22.65 -13.41
N PHE A 161 6.61 -21.62 -14.12
CA PHE A 161 7.44 -20.93 -15.11
C PHE A 161 8.49 -20.03 -14.44
N LEU A 162 8.13 -19.39 -13.32
CA LEU A 162 9.05 -18.52 -12.57
C LEU A 162 10.20 -19.32 -11.94
N GLU A 163 9.90 -20.48 -11.33
CA GLU A 163 10.86 -21.43 -10.78
C GLU A 163 10.27 -22.85 -10.83
N GLU A 164 11.10 -23.85 -11.15
CA GLU A 164 10.67 -25.24 -11.23
C GLU A 164 10.05 -25.73 -9.90
N ASN A 165 8.87 -26.33 -10.00
CA ASN A 165 8.10 -26.86 -8.88
C ASN A 165 7.73 -25.79 -7.80
N LEU A 166 7.72 -24.51 -8.15
CA LEU A 166 7.43 -23.42 -7.20
C LEU A 166 6.01 -23.53 -6.63
N TYR A 167 5.02 -23.91 -7.46
CA TYR A 167 3.65 -24.15 -7.00
C TYR A 167 3.58 -25.06 -5.76
N ASN A 168 4.23 -26.23 -5.81
CA ASN A 168 4.20 -27.16 -4.69
C ASN A 168 5.01 -26.65 -3.48
N LYS A 169 6.12 -25.92 -3.73
CA LYS A 169 6.91 -25.28 -2.67
C LYS A 169 6.06 -24.26 -1.92
N LEU A 170 5.35 -23.39 -2.64
CA LEU A 170 4.50 -22.35 -2.03
C LEU A 170 3.29 -22.93 -1.31
N LYS A 171 2.72 -24.05 -1.77
CA LYS A 171 1.66 -24.74 -1.01
C LYS A 171 2.17 -25.26 0.34
N LYS A 172 3.37 -25.79 0.40
CA LYS A 172 3.99 -26.21 1.67
C LYS A 172 4.27 -25.01 2.57
N GLU A 173 4.81 -23.94 2.00
CA GLU A 173 5.12 -22.72 2.74
C GLU A 173 3.83 -22.05 3.26
N LEU A 174 2.78 -22.00 2.46
CA LEU A 174 1.48 -21.51 2.89
C LEU A 174 0.94 -22.29 4.10
N ASN A 175 1.07 -23.63 4.09
CA ASN A 175 0.66 -24.44 5.23
C ASN A 175 1.52 -24.16 6.47
N ARG A 176 2.85 -24.00 6.32
CA ARG A 176 3.73 -23.60 7.41
C ARG A 176 3.32 -22.25 8.00
N ILE A 177 3.11 -21.26 7.15
CA ILE A 177 2.67 -19.93 7.58
C ILE A 177 1.33 -20.03 8.31
N ARG A 178 0.34 -20.76 7.78
CA ARG A 178 -0.96 -20.95 8.42
C ARG A 178 -0.84 -21.52 9.82
N ASP A 179 -0.03 -22.58 9.98
CA ASP A 179 0.08 -23.31 11.24
C ASP A 179 0.78 -22.47 12.32
N LEU A 180 1.62 -21.50 11.91
CA LEU A 180 2.33 -20.55 12.77
C LEU A 180 1.62 -19.18 12.89
N TRP A 181 0.57 -18.90 12.08
CA TRP A 181 -0.05 -17.58 12.04
C TRP A 181 -0.68 -17.23 13.40
N PRO A 182 -0.37 -16.06 13.96
CA PRO A 182 -0.93 -15.64 15.24
C PRO A 182 -2.44 -15.52 15.17
N LYS A 183 -3.10 -15.80 16.30
CA LYS A 183 -4.56 -15.72 16.41
C LYS A 183 -5.02 -14.45 17.11
N ASP A 184 -4.16 -13.87 17.93
CA ASP A 184 -4.48 -12.73 18.77
C ASP A 184 -3.26 -11.81 18.87
N LEU A 185 -3.28 -10.73 18.11
CA LEU A 185 -2.31 -9.64 18.19
C LEU A 185 -3.06 -8.31 18.14
N PRO A 186 -2.46 -7.21 18.63
CA PRO A 186 -3.02 -5.88 18.46
C PRO A 186 -3.37 -5.60 16.98
N SER A 187 -4.63 -5.21 16.74
CA SER A 187 -5.19 -5.10 15.40
C SER A 187 -6.05 -3.85 15.22
N GLY A 188 -6.26 -3.48 13.99
CA GLY A 188 -7.10 -2.35 13.58
C GLY A 188 -6.99 -2.14 12.08
N ILE A 189 -7.27 -0.91 11.63
CA ILE A 189 -7.07 -0.57 10.22
C ILE A 189 -5.57 -0.42 9.96
N ILE A 190 -5.09 -1.13 8.94
CA ILE A 190 -3.72 -1.07 8.44
C ILE A 190 -3.70 -0.42 7.06
N HIS A 191 -2.54 0.13 6.66
CA HIS A 191 -2.34 0.65 5.31
C HIS A 191 -2.26 -0.47 4.27
N ALA A 192 -1.56 -1.53 4.64
CA ALA A 192 -1.35 -2.75 3.87
C ALA A 192 -0.59 -2.61 2.54
N ASP A 193 -0.06 -1.43 2.21
CA ASP A 193 0.73 -1.17 1.00
C ASP A 193 1.73 -0.01 1.16
N LEU A 194 2.36 0.12 2.33
CA LEU A 194 3.24 1.27 2.62
C LEU A 194 4.65 1.08 2.05
N PHE A 195 4.75 1.14 0.73
CA PHE A 195 5.97 1.09 -0.07
C PHE A 195 6.59 2.47 -0.25
N PRO A 196 7.87 2.56 -0.72
CA PRO A 196 8.54 3.83 -0.95
C PRO A 196 7.83 4.80 -1.89
N ASP A 197 7.09 4.31 -2.88
CA ASP A 197 6.29 5.10 -3.80
C ASP A 197 4.98 5.63 -3.18
N ASN A 198 4.53 5.04 -2.07
CA ASN A 198 3.35 5.45 -1.32
C ASN A 198 3.66 6.39 -0.14
N VAL A 199 4.91 6.84 -0.01
CA VAL A 199 5.31 7.80 1.02
C VAL A 199 6.01 9.00 0.40
N LEU A 200 5.49 10.17 0.71
CA LEU A 200 6.07 11.44 0.28
C LEU A 200 7.00 12.00 1.37
N PHE A 201 8.15 12.50 0.94
CA PHE A 201 9.12 13.18 1.78
C PHE A 201 9.31 14.63 1.35
N LEU A 202 9.46 15.50 2.34
CA LEU A 202 9.87 16.88 2.19
C LEU A 202 10.91 17.19 3.27
N ASN A 203 12.10 17.63 2.87
CA ASN A 203 13.23 17.89 3.80
C ASN A 203 13.54 16.70 4.73
N ASN A 204 13.61 15.49 4.17
CA ASN A 204 13.88 14.22 4.86
C ASN A 204 12.87 13.86 5.97
N LYS A 205 11.68 14.47 5.97
CA LYS A 205 10.56 14.12 6.85
C LYS A 205 9.40 13.62 6.04
N VAL A 206 8.63 12.70 6.59
CA VAL A 206 7.39 12.25 5.96
C VAL A 206 6.43 13.43 5.84
N SER A 207 6.07 13.79 4.61
CA SER A 207 5.11 14.84 4.29
C SER A 207 3.75 14.30 3.90
N GLY A 208 3.63 12.99 3.64
CA GLY A 208 2.34 12.36 3.37
C GLY A 208 2.42 10.87 3.12
N LEU A 209 1.38 10.16 3.55
CA LEU A 209 1.08 8.78 3.19
C LEU A 209 -0.02 8.81 2.14
N ILE A 210 0.14 8.04 1.06
CA ILE A 210 -0.81 8.01 -0.07
C ILE A 210 -1.17 6.57 -0.43
N ASP A 211 -2.19 6.38 -1.25
CA ASP A 211 -2.63 5.08 -1.77
C ASP A 211 -3.20 4.12 -0.72
N PHE A 212 -4.26 4.54 -0.05
CA PHE A 212 -4.96 3.77 0.99
C PHE A 212 -5.89 2.67 0.45
N TYR A 213 -5.82 2.34 -0.84
CA TYR A 213 -6.81 1.47 -1.49
C TYR A 213 -6.64 -0.03 -1.20
N PHE A 214 -5.63 -0.40 -0.42
CA PHE A 214 -5.47 -1.73 0.19
C PHE A 214 -5.79 -1.77 1.68
N SER A 215 -6.10 -0.63 2.29
CA SER A 215 -6.37 -0.55 3.73
C SER A 215 -7.51 -1.48 4.14
N CYS A 216 -7.30 -2.17 5.24
CA CYS A 216 -8.22 -3.20 5.76
C CYS A 216 -7.99 -3.43 7.25
N ASN A 217 -8.84 -4.22 7.88
CA ASN A 217 -8.63 -4.67 9.26
C ASN A 217 -7.65 -5.85 9.27
N ASP A 218 -6.53 -5.70 9.99
CA ASP A 218 -5.57 -6.76 10.22
C ASP A 218 -4.67 -6.41 11.44
N PHE A 219 -3.67 -7.25 11.75
CA PHE A 219 -2.70 -6.99 12.80
C PHE A 219 -1.78 -5.83 12.45
N PHE A 220 -1.52 -4.93 13.41
CA PHE A 220 -0.57 -3.84 13.22
C PHE A 220 0.85 -4.35 12.91
N ALA A 221 1.26 -5.44 13.56
CA ALA A 221 2.54 -6.08 13.26
C ALA A 221 2.62 -6.65 11.83
N TYR A 222 1.48 -7.00 11.20
CA TYR A 222 1.44 -7.40 9.81
C TYR A 222 1.72 -6.20 8.87
N ASP A 223 1.17 -5.03 9.14
CA ASP A 223 1.49 -3.82 8.39
C ASP A 223 2.98 -3.43 8.52
N LEU A 224 3.52 -3.54 9.75
CA LEU A 224 4.96 -3.36 9.98
C LEU A 224 5.79 -4.38 9.19
N SER A 225 5.35 -5.65 9.08
CA SER A 225 6.02 -6.68 8.28
C SER A 225 6.04 -6.35 6.77
N ILE A 226 4.98 -5.69 6.28
CA ILE A 226 4.94 -5.16 4.91
C ILE A 226 6.00 -4.07 4.73
N CYS A 227 6.10 -3.14 5.68
CA CYS A 227 7.17 -2.12 5.66
C CYS A 227 8.56 -2.74 5.72
N ILE A 228 8.78 -3.78 6.54
CA ILE A 228 10.08 -4.49 6.57
C ILE A 228 10.43 -5.04 5.19
N ASN A 229 9.48 -5.70 4.54
CA ASN A 229 9.68 -6.20 3.18
C ASN A 229 9.91 -5.09 2.16
N ALA A 230 9.22 -3.97 2.27
CA ALA A 230 9.29 -2.88 1.31
C ALA A 230 10.57 -2.02 1.46
N TRP A 231 11.04 -1.82 2.69
CA TRP A 231 12.07 -0.83 3.00
C TRP A 231 13.41 -1.41 3.42
N CYS A 232 13.45 -2.64 4.00
CA CYS A 232 14.67 -3.17 4.60
C CYS A 232 15.52 -4.03 3.65
N PHE A 233 15.16 -4.07 2.36
CA PHE A 233 15.95 -4.76 1.33
C PHE A 233 16.48 -3.73 0.32
N ASN A 234 17.75 -3.87 -0.04
CA ASN A 234 18.36 -3.03 -1.07
C ASN A 234 17.98 -3.50 -2.49
N LYS A 235 18.46 -2.79 -3.52
CA LYS A 235 18.21 -3.12 -4.93
C LYS A 235 18.73 -4.50 -5.37
N GLU A 236 19.63 -5.10 -4.59
CA GLU A 236 20.17 -6.44 -4.80
C GLU A 236 19.41 -7.51 -3.98
N ASN A 237 18.27 -7.14 -3.38
CA ASN A 237 17.48 -7.97 -2.46
C ASN A 237 18.28 -8.47 -1.23
N LYS A 238 19.26 -7.71 -0.77
CA LYS A 238 19.97 -7.98 0.48
C LYS A 238 19.31 -7.22 1.62
N PHE A 239 19.02 -7.92 2.70
CA PHE A 239 18.47 -7.34 3.92
C PHE A 239 19.50 -6.45 4.62
N SER A 240 19.08 -5.25 5.06
CA SER A 240 19.88 -4.34 5.87
C SER A 240 19.39 -4.32 7.32
N LYS A 241 20.25 -4.78 8.23
CA LYS A 241 19.99 -4.76 9.68
C LYS A 241 19.87 -3.34 10.23
N GLU A 242 20.64 -2.41 9.69
CA GLU A 242 20.67 -1.00 10.09
C GLU A 242 19.33 -0.33 9.77
N ILE A 243 18.87 -0.49 8.54
CA ILE A 243 17.57 0.01 8.07
C ILE A 243 16.42 -0.58 8.89
N PHE A 244 16.47 -1.90 9.13
CA PHE A 244 15.48 -2.61 9.96
C PHE A 244 15.43 -2.06 11.39
N ARG A 245 16.58 -1.92 12.06
CA ARG A 245 16.65 -1.36 13.42
C ARG A 245 16.10 0.07 13.47
N SER A 246 16.41 0.86 12.45
CA SER A 246 15.94 2.24 12.35
C SER A 246 14.42 2.31 12.20
N LEU A 247 13.84 1.45 11.35
CA LEU A 247 12.39 1.33 11.18
C LEU A 247 11.70 0.98 12.50
N LEU A 248 12.18 -0.09 13.18
CA LEU A 248 11.62 -0.51 14.45
C LEU A 248 11.77 0.53 15.55
N LYS A 249 12.93 1.20 15.61
CA LYS A 249 13.16 2.30 16.56
C LYS A 249 12.12 3.41 16.39
N GLY A 250 11.89 3.85 15.14
CA GLY A 250 10.89 4.86 14.84
C GLY A 250 9.48 4.43 15.23
N TYR A 251 9.10 3.20 14.92
CA TYR A 251 7.78 2.65 15.28
C TYR A 251 7.59 2.56 16.80
N GLN A 252 8.55 1.94 17.49
CA GLN A 252 8.47 1.69 18.93
C GLN A 252 8.60 2.97 19.79
N GLU A 253 9.08 4.07 19.24
CA GLU A 253 9.08 5.36 19.95
C GLU A 253 7.67 5.81 20.34
N LEU A 254 6.67 5.51 19.51
CA LEU A 254 5.29 5.92 19.72
C LEU A 254 4.38 4.75 20.10
N LYS A 255 4.62 3.57 19.51
CA LYS A 255 3.83 2.37 19.74
C LYS A 255 4.76 1.18 20.01
N PRO A 256 5.11 0.92 21.29
CA PRO A 256 5.92 -0.24 21.66
C PRO A 256 5.28 -1.55 21.18
N LEU A 257 6.10 -2.44 20.61
CA LEU A 257 5.68 -3.78 20.26
C LEU A 257 5.62 -4.65 21.52
N THR A 258 4.61 -5.49 21.60
CA THR A 258 4.51 -6.53 22.62
C THR A 258 5.48 -7.68 22.32
N ASP A 259 5.84 -8.48 23.33
CA ASP A 259 6.67 -9.67 23.12
C ASP A 259 6.03 -10.60 22.08
N SER A 260 4.71 -10.79 22.13
CA SER A 260 3.98 -11.60 21.13
C SER A 260 4.06 -11.04 19.72
N GLU A 261 4.05 -9.71 19.51
CA GLU A 261 4.26 -9.13 18.19
C GLU A 261 5.68 -9.38 17.68
N LEU A 262 6.68 -9.25 18.56
CA LEU A 262 8.09 -9.52 18.22
C LEU A 262 8.34 -10.99 17.88
N GLU A 263 7.80 -11.93 18.68
CA GLU A 263 7.90 -13.37 18.43
C GLU A 263 7.27 -13.80 17.11
N ASN A 264 6.15 -13.16 16.73
CA ASN A 264 5.43 -13.50 15.50
C ASN A 264 5.90 -12.72 14.26
N LEU A 265 6.78 -11.72 14.42
CA LEU A 265 7.22 -10.88 13.30
C LEU A 265 7.86 -11.69 12.15
N PRO A 266 8.65 -12.76 12.38
CA PRO A 266 9.20 -13.58 11.30
C PRO A 266 8.14 -14.23 10.41
N VAL A 267 7.10 -14.83 11.00
CA VAL A 267 6.03 -15.46 10.20
C VAL A 267 5.16 -14.41 9.49
N LEU A 268 4.95 -13.25 10.10
CA LEU A 268 4.25 -12.13 9.45
C LEU A 268 5.04 -11.60 8.26
N CYS A 269 6.37 -11.50 8.35
CA CYS A 269 7.25 -11.14 7.24
C CYS A 269 7.22 -12.18 6.11
N SER A 270 7.20 -13.48 6.44
CA SER A 270 6.99 -14.54 5.45
C SER A 270 5.64 -14.40 4.75
N GLY A 271 4.56 -14.16 5.51
CA GLY A 271 3.21 -13.98 4.97
C GLY A 271 3.10 -12.77 4.05
N SER A 272 3.66 -11.61 4.45
CA SER A 272 3.65 -10.42 3.62
C SER A 272 4.52 -10.60 2.36
N ALA A 273 5.67 -11.27 2.45
CA ALA A 273 6.48 -11.59 1.27
C ALA A 273 5.72 -12.54 0.30
N LEU A 274 5.03 -13.55 0.83
CA LEU A 274 4.19 -14.46 0.03
C LEU A 274 3.05 -13.69 -0.66
N ARG A 275 2.35 -12.81 0.05
CA ARG A 275 1.29 -11.97 -0.52
C ARG A 275 1.79 -11.21 -1.74
N PHE A 276 2.89 -10.46 -1.60
CA PHE A 276 3.40 -9.63 -2.70
C PHE A 276 4.00 -10.44 -3.83
N LEU A 277 4.60 -11.60 -3.56
CA LEU A 277 4.98 -12.55 -4.59
C LEU A 277 3.77 -12.95 -5.43
N LEU A 278 2.68 -13.35 -4.78
CA LEU A 278 1.49 -13.87 -5.45
C LEU A 278 0.76 -12.80 -6.26
N THR A 279 0.57 -11.61 -5.70
CA THR A 279 -0.08 -10.50 -6.42
C THR A 279 0.75 -10.02 -7.62
N ARG A 280 2.08 -10.03 -7.51
CA ARG A 280 2.97 -9.73 -8.65
C ARG A 280 2.91 -10.81 -9.72
N VAL A 281 2.88 -12.10 -9.35
CA VAL A 281 2.71 -13.22 -10.29
C VAL A 281 1.35 -13.15 -10.98
N ASP A 282 0.30 -12.82 -10.26
CA ASP A 282 -1.04 -12.68 -10.83
C ASP A 282 -1.09 -11.61 -11.93
N ASN A 283 -0.51 -10.45 -11.66
CA ASN A 283 -0.41 -9.34 -12.58
C ASN A 283 0.68 -9.53 -13.68
N TRP A 284 1.55 -10.53 -13.53
CA TRP A 284 2.65 -10.73 -14.46
C TRP A 284 2.18 -11.31 -15.79
N ASN A 285 2.52 -10.62 -16.89
CA ASN A 285 2.24 -11.07 -18.23
C ASN A 285 3.48 -11.78 -18.81
N SER A 286 3.52 -13.11 -18.68
CA SER A 286 4.64 -13.95 -19.12
C SER A 286 4.88 -13.98 -20.63
N SER A 287 3.98 -13.39 -21.44
CA SER A 287 4.04 -13.44 -22.92
C SER A 287 4.85 -12.30 -23.55
N ASN A 288 5.22 -11.24 -22.81
CA ASN A 288 5.93 -10.09 -23.34
C ASN A 288 7.18 -9.78 -22.50
N GLU A 289 8.36 -10.16 -22.98
CA GLU A 289 9.65 -9.75 -22.37
C GLU A 289 9.81 -8.20 -22.30
N VAL A 290 9.09 -7.46 -23.13
CA VAL A 290 9.12 -5.99 -23.20
C VAL A 290 8.33 -5.33 -22.06
N ASP A 291 7.33 -6.03 -21.50
CA ASP A 291 6.51 -5.51 -20.39
C ASP A 291 7.19 -5.67 -19.02
N ILE A 292 8.32 -6.39 -18.94
CA ILE A 292 9.12 -6.57 -17.69
C ILE A 292 9.61 -5.21 -17.12
N VAL A 293 9.75 -4.20 -17.96
CA VAL A 293 10.23 -2.87 -17.55
C VAL A 293 9.21 -2.08 -16.72
N ASN A 294 7.92 -2.45 -16.76
CA ASN A 294 6.84 -1.73 -16.06
C ASN A 294 6.14 -2.56 -14.98
N TYR A 295 6.45 -3.85 -14.81
CA TYR A 295 5.90 -4.70 -13.77
C TYR A 295 6.98 -5.00 -12.73
N GLN A 296 6.58 -4.89 -11.45
CA GLN A 296 7.44 -5.26 -10.32
C GLN A 296 7.80 -6.75 -10.43
N ASP A 297 9.09 -7.08 -10.59
CA ASP A 297 9.57 -8.45 -10.79
C ASP A 297 9.15 -9.36 -9.60
N PRO A 298 8.37 -10.44 -9.82
CA PRO A 298 8.00 -11.34 -8.75
C PRO A 298 9.20 -12.05 -8.10
N LYS A 299 10.33 -12.18 -8.79
CA LYS A 299 11.57 -12.78 -8.25
C LYS A 299 12.11 -12.00 -7.04
N GLU A 300 11.85 -10.71 -6.97
CA GLU A 300 12.21 -9.88 -5.83
C GLU A 300 11.59 -10.42 -4.54
N PHE A 301 10.27 -10.64 -4.54
CA PHE A 301 9.57 -11.16 -3.38
C PHE A 301 9.76 -12.66 -3.15
N LEU A 302 10.05 -13.42 -4.19
CA LEU A 302 10.51 -14.80 -4.03
C LEU A 302 11.85 -14.87 -3.27
N SER A 303 12.77 -13.96 -3.56
CA SER A 303 14.05 -13.85 -2.84
C SER A 303 13.84 -13.47 -1.36
N ARG A 304 12.95 -12.48 -1.10
CA ARG A 304 12.61 -12.05 0.27
C ARG A 304 11.92 -13.16 1.06
N LEU A 305 10.99 -13.89 0.44
CA LEU A 305 10.36 -15.06 1.07
C LEU A 305 11.40 -16.11 1.47
N LYS A 306 12.32 -16.47 0.56
CA LYS A 306 13.42 -17.40 0.85
C LYS A 306 14.36 -16.90 1.96
N PHE A 307 14.55 -15.60 2.09
CA PHE A 307 15.28 -15.03 3.22
C PHE A 307 14.52 -15.24 4.53
N HIS A 308 13.23 -14.93 4.57
CA HIS A 308 12.41 -15.10 5.78
C HIS A 308 12.20 -16.56 6.19
N GLU A 309 12.24 -17.52 5.25
CA GLU A 309 12.22 -18.96 5.56
C GLU A 309 13.41 -19.39 6.44
N GLN A 310 14.51 -18.63 6.46
CA GLN A 310 15.72 -18.92 7.24
C GLN A 310 15.73 -18.21 8.60
N ILE A 311 14.76 -17.36 8.87
CA ILE A 311 14.63 -16.58 10.11
C ILE A 311 13.73 -17.36 11.08
N ASN A 312 14.23 -17.64 12.27
CA ASN A 312 13.49 -18.37 13.30
C ASN A 312 12.98 -17.46 14.43
N ASN A 313 13.70 -16.37 14.70
CA ASN A 313 13.40 -15.43 15.77
C ASN A 313 13.81 -14.01 15.37
N ILE A 314 13.47 -13.03 16.20
CA ILE A 314 13.72 -11.62 15.91
C ILE A 314 15.21 -11.25 15.94
N GLU A 315 16.03 -11.98 16.70
CA GLU A 315 17.48 -11.78 16.82
C GLU A 315 18.19 -12.12 15.49
N ASP A 316 17.64 -13.03 14.69
CA ASP A 316 18.19 -13.37 13.37
C ASP A 316 18.14 -12.17 12.40
N TYR A 317 17.18 -11.24 12.60
CA TYR A 317 17.18 -9.95 11.90
C TYR A 317 18.25 -8.99 12.42
N GLY A 318 18.88 -9.28 13.55
CA GLY A 318 19.97 -8.51 14.15
C GLY A 318 19.51 -7.45 15.15
N LEU A 319 18.39 -7.71 15.84
CA LEU A 319 18.00 -6.96 17.03
C LEU A 319 18.93 -7.27 18.21
#